data_0cc26db9e856ef327b7b85658347b83e
#
_entry.id   0cc26db9e856ef327b7b85658347b83e
#
_cell.length_a   1.000
_cell.length_b   1.000
_cell.length_c   1.000
_cell.angle_alpha   90.00
_cell.angle_beta   90.00
_cell.angle_gamma   90.00
#
_symmetry.space_group_name_H-M   'P 1'
#
loop_
_entity.id
_entity.type
_entity.pdbx_description
1 polymer ?
#
loop_
_entity_poly.entity_id
_entity_poly.type
_entity_poly.pdbx_seq_one_letter_code
_entity_poly.pdbx_strand_id
1 'polypeptide(L)'
;MITANDHSGDKRGVVVWDLRTRRELRTFEVASLPVPPPILPAGEDPGPVRYEPAHFKWSHDDSYVARRGKDKNGSDIVSIYELPSMALLGKRSLRADGVREFHWSPSANKLAFWSPEADNTPARVTLVEMPSRKELRQKNITSVTDIKLFWHPQGKYLCIKVITHTKSRKTLFHSFELLRVDEALVPIESLKMKDAAHAFAWEPNGHRFGVVHGHGIKPSVSFYSMLNKAGDA
;
A
#
# COMPACT_ATOMS: atom_id res chain seq x y z
N MET A 1 8.71 -11.31 16.84
CA MET A 1 7.98 -12.48 16.26
C MET A 1 6.49 -12.27 16.43
N ILE A 2 5.71 -12.74 15.48
CA ILE A 2 4.25 -12.78 15.59
C ILE A 2 3.80 -14.24 15.58
N THR A 3 2.92 -14.60 16.48
CA THR A 3 2.19 -15.86 16.44
C THR A 3 0.70 -15.57 16.28
N ALA A 4 0.03 -16.31 15.43
CA ALA A 4 -1.43 -16.26 15.28
C ALA A 4 -2.00 -17.57 15.86
N ASN A 5 -3.09 -17.45 16.61
CA ASN A 5 -3.82 -18.59 17.16
C ASN A 5 -5.23 -18.58 16.59
N ASP A 6 -5.60 -19.67 15.93
CA ASP A 6 -6.91 -19.83 15.29
C ASP A 6 -7.80 -20.84 16.04
N HIS A 7 -7.44 -21.20 17.26
CA HIS A 7 -8.23 -22.17 18.05
C HIS A 7 -9.46 -21.49 18.66
N SER A 8 -10.61 -22.04 18.37
CA SER A 8 -11.89 -21.66 18.98
C SER A 8 -11.83 -21.83 20.51
N GLY A 9 -11.75 -20.72 21.22
CA GLY A 9 -11.66 -20.69 22.70
C GLY A 9 -10.55 -19.82 23.26
N ASP A 10 -9.47 -19.55 22.52
CA ASP A 10 -8.45 -18.60 22.93
C ASP A 10 -8.78 -17.21 22.33
N LYS A 11 -9.07 -16.23 23.18
CA LYS A 11 -9.34 -14.84 22.77
C LYS A 11 -8.11 -14.12 22.24
N ARG A 12 -6.92 -14.74 22.29
CA ARG A 12 -5.67 -14.18 21.77
C ARG A 12 -5.51 -14.53 20.30
N GLY A 13 -6.05 -13.70 19.42
CA GLY A 13 -5.93 -13.92 17.97
C GLY A 13 -4.50 -13.79 17.45
N VAL A 14 -3.76 -12.75 17.87
CA VAL A 14 -2.36 -12.51 17.47
C VAL A 14 -1.57 -12.02 18.66
N VAL A 15 -0.38 -12.61 18.87
CA VAL A 15 0.57 -12.20 19.92
C VAL A 15 1.89 -11.75 19.30
N VAL A 16 2.35 -10.59 19.70
CA VAL A 16 3.65 -10.03 19.31
C VAL A 16 4.65 -10.27 20.43
N TRP A 17 5.79 -10.88 20.11
CA TRP A 17 6.83 -11.29 21.05
C TRP A 17 8.13 -10.54 20.81
N ASP A 18 8.82 -10.20 21.89
CA ASP A 18 10.26 -9.92 21.86
C ASP A 18 11.03 -11.25 21.98
N LEU A 19 11.74 -11.62 20.93
CA LEU A 19 12.49 -12.89 20.90
C LEU A 19 13.70 -12.91 21.82
N ARG A 20 14.31 -11.74 22.04
CA ARG A 20 15.50 -11.63 22.89
C ARG A 20 15.15 -11.84 24.36
N THR A 21 14.07 -11.23 24.83
CA THR A 21 13.62 -11.32 26.21
C THR A 21 12.60 -12.43 26.45
N ARG A 22 12.07 -13.03 25.36
CA ARG A 22 10.98 -14.01 25.36
C ARG A 22 9.70 -13.50 26.02
N ARG A 23 9.50 -12.19 26.03
CA ARG A 23 8.32 -11.55 26.61
C ARG A 23 7.27 -11.27 25.56
N GLU A 24 6.02 -11.42 25.96
CA GLU A 24 4.88 -10.91 25.20
C GLU A 24 4.92 -9.38 25.24
N LEU A 25 4.86 -8.75 24.07
CA LEU A 25 4.80 -7.29 23.96
C LEU A 25 3.36 -6.82 23.86
N ARG A 26 2.54 -7.51 23.06
CA ARG A 26 1.14 -7.15 22.88
C ARG A 26 0.33 -8.31 22.31
N THR A 27 -0.94 -8.37 22.73
CA THR A 27 -1.96 -9.28 22.20
C THR A 27 -3.04 -8.51 21.46
N PHE A 28 -3.55 -9.09 20.38
CA PHE A 28 -4.71 -8.61 19.63
C PHE A 28 -5.75 -9.73 19.56
N GLU A 29 -7.02 -9.39 19.81
CA GLU A 29 -8.09 -10.37 19.85
C GLU A 29 -8.48 -10.92 18.46
N VAL A 30 -8.22 -10.15 17.39
CA VAL A 30 -8.58 -10.50 16.02
C VAL A 30 -7.36 -11.01 15.25
N ALA A 31 -7.37 -12.29 14.91
CA ALA A 31 -6.32 -12.93 14.12
C ALA A 31 -6.46 -12.68 12.62
N SER A 32 -7.69 -12.58 12.11
CA SER A 32 -7.98 -12.41 10.68
C SER A 32 -8.90 -11.21 10.44
N LEU A 33 -8.78 -10.63 9.26
CA LEU A 33 -9.62 -9.52 8.80
C LEU A 33 -10.27 -9.90 7.47
N PRO A 34 -11.49 -9.40 7.21
CA PRO A 34 -12.10 -9.63 5.90
C PRO A 34 -11.22 -9.00 4.81
N VAL A 35 -10.99 -9.77 3.75
CA VAL A 35 -10.34 -9.26 2.54
C VAL A 35 -11.31 -8.27 1.90
N PRO A 36 -10.88 -7.04 1.59
CA PRO A 36 -11.73 -6.11 0.89
C PRO A 36 -12.23 -6.74 -0.43
N PRO A 37 -13.52 -6.65 -0.74
CA PRO A 37 -14.07 -7.24 -1.95
C PRO A 37 -13.37 -6.68 -3.19
N PRO A 38 -13.22 -7.44 -4.29
CA PRO A 38 -12.66 -6.93 -5.51
C PRO A 38 -13.47 -5.73 -6.02
N ILE A 39 -12.83 -4.83 -6.77
CA ILE A 39 -13.52 -3.73 -7.43
C ILE A 39 -14.14 -4.30 -8.71
N LEU A 40 -15.42 -4.61 -8.66
CA LEU A 40 -16.17 -5.22 -9.75
C LEU A 40 -17.05 -4.21 -10.49
N PRO A 41 -17.47 -4.50 -11.74
CA PRO A 41 -18.55 -3.81 -12.41
C PRO A 41 -19.84 -3.78 -11.56
N ALA A 42 -20.65 -2.77 -11.76
CA ALA A 42 -21.93 -2.65 -11.06
C ALA A 42 -22.83 -3.85 -11.39
N GLY A 43 -23.36 -4.52 -10.35
CA GLY A 43 -24.26 -5.67 -10.47
C GLY A 43 -23.56 -7.02 -10.46
N GLU A 44 -22.23 -7.08 -10.39
CA GLU A 44 -21.51 -8.33 -10.16
C GLU A 44 -21.41 -8.66 -8.68
N ASP A 45 -21.64 -9.93 -8.33
CA ASP A 45 -21.52 -10.44 -6.97
C ASP A 45 -20.05 -10.61 -6.60
N PRO A 46 -19.55 -9.96 -5.53
CA PRO A 46 -18.18 -10.14 -5.05
C PRO A 46 -17.89 -11.55 -4.50
N GLY A 47 -18.89 -12.38 -4.40
CA GLY A 47 -18.78 -13.71 -3.82
C GLY A 47 -18.65 -13.69 -2.29
N PRO A 48 -18.35 -14.82 -1.68
CA PRO A 48 -18.27 -14.94 -0.24
C PRO A 48 -17.12 -14.09 0.34
N VAL A 49 -17.37 -13.50 1.52
CA VAL A 49 -16.33 -12.77 2.26
C VAL A 49 -15.17 -13.72 2.58
N ARG A 50 -13.98 -13.35 2.13
CA ARG A 50 -12.73 -14.05 2.46
C ARG A 50 -12.07 -13.38 3.64
N TYR A 51 -11.38 -14.16 4.45
CA TYR A 51 -10.60 -13.65 5.58
C TYR A 51 -9.13 -13.93 5.36
N GLU A 52 -8.28 -12.99 5.76
CA GLU A 52 -6.82 -13.14 5.73
C GLU A 52 -6.25 -12.80 7.11
N PRO A 53 -5.10 -13.39 7.48
CA PRO A 53 -4.43 -13.02 8.72
C PRO A 53 -4.20 -11.52 8.81
N ALA A 54 -4.30 -10.96 10.00
CA ALA A 54 -4.01 -9.54 10.21
C ALA A 54 -2.56 -9.23 9.79
N HIS A 55 -2.41 -8.35 8.79
CA HIS A 55 -1.10 -7.98 8.30
C HIS A 55 -0.42 -7.00 9.23
N PHE A 56 0.79 -7.36 9.63
CA PHE A 56 1.73 -6.50 10.33
C PHE A 56 2.91 -6.23 9.41
N LYS A 57 3.29 -4.97 9.27
CA LYS A 57 4.47 -4.57 8.48
C LYS A 57 5.35 -3.68 9.32
N TRP A 58 6.61 -4.08 9.49
CA TRP A 58 7.64 -3.33 10.22
C TRP A 58 8.22 -2.22 9.37
N SER A 59 8.58 -1.10 9.99
CA SER A 59 9.41 -0.07 9.36
C SER A 59 10.82 -0.61 9.12
N HIS A 60 11.59 0.08 8.28
CA HIS A 60 12.93 -0.34 7.87
C HIS A 60 13.94 -0.45 9.03
N ASP A 61 13.73 0.29 10.08
CA ASP A 61 14.59 0.38 11.28
C ASP A 61 13.98 -0.32 12.52
N ASP A 62 12.91 -1.08 12.32
CA ASP A 62 12.13 -1.74 13.38
C ASP A 62 11.61 -0.82 14.49
N SER A 63 11.61 0.52 14.27
CA SER A 63 11.07 1.47 15.25
C SER A 63 9.55 1.45 15.33
N TYR A 64 8.89 1.06 14.24
CA TYR A 64 7.42 1.05 14.12
C TYR A 64 6.91 -0.24 13.51
N VAL A 65 5.69 -0.59 13.89
CA VAL A 65 4.91 -1.63 13.21
C VAL A 65 3.53 -1.09 12.85
N ALA A 66 3.13 -1.26 11.60
CA ALA A 66 1.81 -0.90 11.09
C ALA A 66 0.91 -2.12 11.01
N ARG A 67 -0.38 -1.95 11.36
CA ARG A 67 -1.41 -2.99 11.27
C ARG A 67 -2.70 -2.40 10.72
N ARG A 68 -3.32 -3.10 9.75
CA ARG A 68 -4.69 -2.82 9.34
C ARG A 68 -5.66 -3.34 10.42
N GLY A 69 -6.72 -2.61 10.67
CA GLY A 69 -7.75 -2.96 11.62
C GLY A 69 -9.02 -2.18 11.41
N LYS A 70 -9.96 -2.35 12.31
CA LYS A 70 -11.18 -1.54 12.41
C LYS A 70 -11.21 -0.78 13.73
N ASP A 71 -11.78 0.40 13.71
CA ASP A 71 -12.07 1.15 14.93
C ASP A 71 -13.36 0.66 15.60
N LYS A 72 -13.76 1.31 16.69
CA LYS A 72 -14.98 0.97 17.45
C LYS A 72 -16.27 1.13 16.64
N ASN A 73 -16.23 1.93 15.58
CA ASN A 73 -17.36 2.20 14.69
C ASN A 73 -17.36 1.31 13.45
N GLY A 74 -16.39 0.38 13.35
CA GLY A 74 -16.23 -0.50 12.20
C GLY A 74 -15.52 0.13 11.01
N SER A 75 -15.03 1.38 11.12
CA SER A 75 -14.25 2.04 10.06
C SER A 75 -12.86 1.47 9.94
N ASP A 76 -12.35 1.36 8.71
CA ASP A 76 -11.00 0.85 8.47
C ASP A 76 -9.94 1.87 8.92
N ILE A 77 -8.93 1.35 9.59
CA ILE A 77 -7.82 2.12 10.13
C ILE A 77 -6.48 1.42 9.87
N VAL A 78 -5.41 2.21 9.83
CA VAL A 78 -4.04 1.73 9.95
C VAL A 78 -3.49 2.22 11.28
N SER A 79 -3.25 1.28 12.19
CA SER A 79 -2.66 1.55 13.51
C SER A 79 -1.15 1.42 13.43
N ILE A 80 -0.45 2.41 13.96
CA ILE A 80 1.02 2.42 14.04
C ILE A 80 1.41 2.28 15.51
N TYR A 81 2.26 1.33 15.81
CA TYR A 81 2.77 1.06 17.15
C TYR A 81 4.26 1.33 17.23
N GLU A 82 4.70 1.94 18.30
CA GLU A 82 6.12 2.20 18.60
C GLU A 82 6.76 0.97 19.25
N LEU A 83 7.95 0.61 18.82
CA LEU A 83 8.72 -0.45 19.42
C LEU A 83 9.82 0.10 20.35
N PRO A 84 10.17 -0.60 21.45
CA PRO A 84 9.66 -1.92 21.85
C PRO A 84 8.36 -1.88 22.65
N SER A 85 7.81 -0.71 23.00
CA SER A 85 6.69 -0.57 23.93
C SER A 85 5.36 -1.12 23.40
N MET A 86 5.22 -1.25 22.09
CA MET A 86 3.95 -1.52 21.41
C MET A 86 2.83 -0.52 21.76
N ALA A 87 3.21 0.69 22.18
CA ALA A 87 2.26 1.78 22.39
C ALA A 87 1.70 2.28 21.05
N LEU A 88 0.41 2.60 21.02
CA LEU A 88 -0.19 3.20 19.84
C LEU A 88 0.35 4.61 19.63
N LEU A 89 1.03 4.86 18.51
CA LEU A 89 1.62 6.13 18.15
C LEU A 89 0.59 7.26 18.23
N GLY A 90 0.89 8.29 19.03
CA GLY A 90 0.03 9.46 19.21
C GLY A 90 -1.38 9.13 19.69
N LYS A 91 -1.59 7.98 20.34
CA LYS A 91 -2.86 7.51 20.93
C LYS A 91 -4.05 7.38 19.97
N ARG A 92 -3.81 7.41 18.65
CA ARG A 92 -4.85 7.24 17.62
C ARG A 92 -4.30 6.61 16.36
N SER A 93 -5.15 5.89 15.62
CA SER A 93 -4.81 5.29 14.33
C SER A 93 -4.97 6.29 13.17
N LEU A 94 -4.37 5.98 12.03
CA LEU A 94 -4.67 6.67 10.77
C LEU A 94 -6.02 6.20 10.27
N ARG A 95 -6.90 7.14 9.94
CA ARG A 95 -8.14 6.82 9.26
C ARG A 95 -7.85 6.53 7.80
N ALA A 96 -8.30 5.38 7.32
CA ALA A 96 -8.02 4.91 5.97
C ALA A 96 -9.18 4.02 5.49
N ASP A 97 -10.35 4.63 5.28
CA ASP A 97 -11.58 3.92 4.95
C ASP A 97 -11.40 3.05 3.70
N GLY A 98 -11.70 1.76 3.82
CA GLY A 98 -11.54 0.77 2.77
C GLY A 98 -10.09 0.48 2.38
N VAL A 99 -9.11 0.79 3.23
CA VAL A 99 -7.68 0.58 2.93
C VAL A 99 -7.43 -0.84 2.38
N ARG A 100 -6.77 -0.89 1.21
CA ARG A 100 -6.47 -2.14 0.50
C ARG A 100 -5.06 -2.61 0.79
N GLU A 101 -4.11 -1.72 0.68
CA GLU A 101 -2.68 -2.03 0.75
C GLU A 101 -1.95 -0.88 1.44
N PHE A 102 -0.91 -1.23 2.22
CA PHE A 102 0.00 -0.26 2.82
C PHE A 102 1.42 -0.82 2.85
N HIS A 103 2.42 0.03 2.63
CA HIS A 103 3.83 -0.35 2.57
C HIS A 103 4.71 0.71 3.20
N TRP A 104 5.64 0.28 4.05
CA TRP A 104 6.73 1.12 4.51
C TRP A 104 7.75 1.36 3.41
N SER A 105 8.35 2.53 3.42
CA SER A 105 9.59 2.77 2.68
C SER A 105 10.70 1.87 3.22
N PRO A 106 11.54 1.30 2.34
CA PRO A 106 12.65 0.44 2.78
C PRO A 106 13.84 1.20 3.38
N SER A 107 13.83 2.53 3.40
CA SER A 107 14.96 3.36 3.85
C SER A 107 14.59 4.51 4.80
N ALA A 108 13.30 4.75 5.02
CA ALA A 108 12.84 5.85 5.86
C ALA A 108 11.49 5.51 6.52
N ASN A 109 11.18 6.18 7.63
CA ASN A 109 9.89 5.99 8.33
C ASN A 109 8.75 6.73 7.59
N LYS A 110 8.55 6.36 6.31
CA LYS A 110 7.46 6.83 5.46
C LYS A 110 6.54 5.67 5.13
N LEU A 111 5.23 5.87 5.26
CA LEU A 111 4.22 4.87 4.98
C LEU A 111 3.37 5.31 3.78
N ALA A 112 3.28 4.48 2.76
CA ALA A 112 2.35 4.65 1.66
C ALA A 112 1.16 3.70 1.84
N PHE A 113 -0.04 4.19 1.61
CA PHE A 113 -1.26 3.36 1.61
C PHE A 113 -2.29 3.91 0.62
N TRP A 114 -3.23 3.06 0.22
CA TRP A 114 -4.31 3.51 -0.64
C TRP A 114 -5.67 2.99 -0.20
N SER A 115 -6.69 3.79 -0.50
CA SER A 115 -8.11 3.53 -0.28
C SER A 115 -8.89 3.61 -1.59
N PRO A 116 -9.89 2.75 -1.83
CA PRO A 116 -10.69 2.77 -3.05
C PRO A 116 -11.64 3.95 -3.09
N GLU A 117 -12.30 4.11 -4.22
CA GLU A 117 -13.43 5.03 -4.38
C GLU A 117 -14.59 4.61 -3.45
N ALA A 118 -15.18 5.57 -2.77
CA ALA A 118 -16.37 5.39 -1.94
C ALA A 118 -17.18 6.70 -1.88
N ASP A 119 -18.50 6.58 -1.96
CA ASP A 119 -19.46 7.69 -1.69
C ASP A 119 -19.06 9.05 -2.28
N ASN A 120 -18.81 9.11 -3.57
CA ASN A 120 -18.33 10.30 -4.30
C ASN A 120 -16.93 10.78 -3.96
N THR A 121 -16.15 10.03 -3.17
CA THR A 121 -14.73 10.30 -2.97
C THR A 121 -13.89 9.47 -3.92
N PRO A 122 -12.89 10.06 -4.61
CA PRO A 122 -12.00 9.32 -5.50
C PRO A 122 -11.12 8.36 -4.71
N ALA A 123 -10.63 7.32 -5.37
CA ALA A 123 -9.57 6.49 -4.81
C ALA A 123 -8.36 7.37 -4.49
N ARG A 124 -7.68 7.06 -3.39
CA ARG A 124 -6.65 7.92 -2.83
C ARG A 124 -5.42 7.12 -2.46
N VAL A 125 -4.27 7.54 -2.96
CA VAL A 125 -2.97 7.10 -2.47
C VAL A 125 -2.39 8.20 -1.61
N THR A 126 -1.96 7.85 -0.39
CA THR A 126 -1.40 8.79 0.58
C THR A 126 -0.02 8.32 1.02
N LEU A 127 0.93 9.24 1.04
CA LEU A 127 2.26 9.07 1.60
C LEU A 127 2.38 9.93 2.86
N VAL A 128 2.68 9.30 3.99
CA VAL A 128 2.82 9.96 5.29
C VAL A 128 4.18 9.69 5.91
N GLU A 129 4.68 10.65 6.67
CA GLU A 129 5.92 10.53 7.44
C GLU A 129 5.63 10.17 8.88
N MET A 130 6.43 9.31 9.48
CA MET A 130 6.36 8.96 10.89
C MET A 130 7.59 9.46 11.65
N PRO A 131 7.46 9.88 12.91
CA PRO A 131 6.26 9.84 13.77
C PRO A 131 5.30 11.04 13.60
N SER A 132 5.69 12.06 12.82
CA SER A 132 4.97 13.34 12.69
C SER A 132 3.54 13.18 12.17
N ARG A 133 3.29 12.10 11.41
CA ARG A 133 2.05 11.84 10.64
C ARG A 133 1.76 12.91 9.61
N LYS A 134 2.79 13.66 9.23
CA LYS A 134 2.68 14.66 8.17
C LYS A 134 2.38 13.96 6.86
N GLU A 135 1.31 14.38 6.18
CA GLU A 135 1.05 13.98 4.82
C GLU A 135 2.08 14.66 3.91
N LEU A 136 2.92 13.84 3.28
CA LEU A 136 3.95 14.32 2.34
C LEU A 136 3.37 14.52 0.95
N ARG A 137 2.50 13.60 0.54
CA ARG A 137 1.84 13.63 -0.77
C ARG A 137 0.56 12.83 -0.77
N GLN A 138 -0.42 13.32 -1.53
CA GLN A 138 -1.67 12.64 -1.82
C GLN A 138 -1.95 12.68 -3.32
N LYS A 139 -2.41 11.57 -3.87
CA LYS A 139 -2.87 11.46 -5.25
C LYS A 139 -4.28 10.90 -5.28
N ASN A 140 -5.21 11.66 -5.83
CA ASN A 140 -6.58 11.22 -6.08
C ASN A 140 -6.67 10.65 -7.49
N ILE A 141 -7.39 9.55 -7.65
CA ILE A 141 -7.53 8.83 -8.90
C ILE A 141 -8.99 8.38 -9.03
N THR A 142 -9.59 8.55 -10.20
CA THR A 142 -10.99 8.18 -10.47
C THR A 142 -11.08 6.98 -11.40
N SER A 143 -12.22 6.29 -11.37
CA SER A 143 -12.52 5.11 -12.21
C SER A 143 -11.51 3.99 -12.02
N VAL A 144 -11.08 3.76 -10.78
CA VAL A 144 -10.05 2.78 -10.42
C VAL A 144 -10.61 1.37 -10.40
N THR A 145 -9.90 0.45 -11.05
CA THR A 145 -10.10 -1.00 -10.91
C THR A 145 -9.10 -1.62 -9.95
N ASP A 146 -7.82 -1.21 -10.03
CA ASP A 146 -6.77 -1.73 -9.13
C ASP A 146 -5.63 -0.71 -8.99
N ILE A 147 -4.99 -0.74 -7.83
CA ILE A 147 -3.76 0.01 -7.54
C ILE A 147 -2.76 -0.93 -6.86
N LYS A 148 -1.49 -0.86 -7.29
CA LYS A 148 -0.37 -1.53 -6.63
C LYS A 148 0.77 -0.57 -6.38
N LEU A 149 1.40 -0.71 -5.21
CA LEU A 149 2.49 0.13 -4.74
C LEU A 149 3.82 -0.61 -4.85
N PHE A 150 4.82 0.02 -5.51
CA PHE A 150 6.15 -0.53 -5.69
C PHE A 150 7.19 0.47 -5.20
N TRP A 151 7.74 0.24 -4.01
CA TRP A 151 8.86 1.02 -3.53
C TRP A 151 10.14 0.68 -4.27
N HIS A 152 10.90 1.70 -4.62
CA HIS A 152 12.30 1.52 -5.02
C HIS A 152 13.09 0.98 -3.83
N PRO A 153 14.00 0.00 -4.01
CA PRO A 153 14.73 -0.62 -2.89
C PRO A 153 15.51 0.34 -2.01
N GLN A 154 15.99 1.46 -2.54
CA GLN A 154 16.65 2.52 -1.78
C GLN A 154 15.67 3.58 -1.22
N GLY A 155 14.36 3.42 -1.39
CA GLY A 155 13.33 4.34 -0.90
C GLY A 155 13.22 5.67 -1.64
N LYS A 156 14.06 5.93 -2.65
CA LYS A 156 14.08 7.20 -3.41
C LYS A 156 12.82 7.46 -4.20
N TYR A 157 12.20 6.40 -4.70
CA TYR A 157 11.03 6.48 -5.56
C TYR A 157 9.92 5.56 -5.07
N LEU A 158 8.69 5.95 -5.36
CA LEU A 158 7.50 5.11 -5.22
C LEU A 158 6.75 5.10 -6.54
N CYS A 159 6.53 3.92 -7.10
CA CYS A 159 5.67 3.73 -8.26
C CYS A 159 4.28 3.28 -7.81
N ILE A 160 3.26 3.94 -8.31
CA ILE A 160 1.86 3.56 -8.16
C ILE A 160 1.40 3.05 -9.53
N LYS A 161 1.26 1.74 -9.69
CA LYS A 161 0.63 1.14 -10.87
C LYS A 161 -0.88 1.31 -10.72
N VAL A 162 -1.52 1.92 -11.70
CA VAL A 162 -2.94 2.22 -11.69
C VAL A 162 -3.61 1.54 -12.89
N ILE A 163 -4.70 0.85 -12.62
CA ILE A 163 -5.61 0.34 -13.65
C ILE A 163 -6.93 1.08 -13.49
N THR A 164 -7.33 1.80 -14.53
CA THR A 164 -8.61 2.52 -14.59
C THR A 164 -9.49 1.94 -15.68
N HIS A 165 -10.79 2.27 -15.63
CA HIS A 165 -11.76 1.81 -16.62
C HIS A 165 -12.51 2.98 -17.26
N THR A 166 -13.08 2.75 -18.46
CA THR A 166 -14.05 3.66 -19.09
C THR A 166 -15.35 3.69 -18.28
N LYS A 167 -16.21 4.70 -18.53
CA LYS A 167 -17.57 4.73 -17.96
C LYS A 167 -18.37 3.46 -18.21
N SER A 168 -18.18 2.84 -19.38
CA SER A 168 -18.82 1.57 -19.76
C SER A 168 -18.15 0.33 -19.13
N ARG A 169 -17.01 0.51 -18.43
CA ARG A 169 -16.18 -0.55 -17.85
C ARG A 169 -15.66 -1.63 -18.83
N LYS A 170 -15.81 -1.39 -20.14
CA LYS A 170 -15.39 -2.34 -21.19
C LYS A 170 -13.89 -2.25 -21.52
N THR A 171 -13.26 -1.11 -21.26
CA THR A 171 -11.86 -0.86 -21.61
C THR A 171 -11.09 -0.50 -20.37
N LEU A 172 -9.93 -1.13 -20.17
CA LEU A 172 -8.99 -0.84 -19.09
C LEU A 172 -7.83 -0.01 -19.62
N PHE A 173 -7.39 0.95 -18.83
CA PHE A 173 -6.22 1.76 -19.07
C PHE A 173 -5.19 1.51 -17.99
N HIS A 174 -3.95 1.38 -18.38
CA HIS A 174 -2.83 1.19 -17.48
C HIS A 174 -1.96 2.44 -17.44
N SER A 175 -1.61 2.88 -16.24
CA SER A 175 -0.69 3.98 -16.03
C SER A 175 0.17 3.74 -14.79
N PHE A 176 1.27 4.48 -14.73
CA PHE A 176 2.15 4.52 -13.58
C PHE A 176 2.29 5.96 -13.13
N GLU A 177 2.08 6.22 -11.84
CA GLU A 177 2.37 7.47 -11.18
C GLU A 177 3.69 7.28 -10.42
N LEU A 178 4.70 8.01 -10.81
CA LEU A 178 6.08 7.88 -10.31
C LEU A 178 6.39 9.05 -9.39
N LEU A 179 6.59 8.76 -8.11
CA LEU A 179 6.85 9.75 -7.07
C LEU A 179 8.36 9.81 -6.78
N ARG A 180 8.92 11.04 -6.74
CA ARG A 180 10.28 11.34 -6.29
C ARG A 180 10.25 11.64 -4.79
N VAL A 181 10.38 10.61 -3.97
CA VAL A 181 10.10 10.68 -2.53
C VAL A 181 11.14 11.48 -1.74
N ASP A 182 12.35 11.59 -2.26
CA ASP A 182 13.46 12.33 -1.63
C ASP A 182 13.46 13.82 -2.01
N GLU A 183 12.66 14.22 -3.01
CA GLU A 183 12.58 15.60 -3.45
C GLU A 183 11.51 16.38 -2.68
N ALA A 184 11.70 17.70 -2.58
CA ALA A 184 10.73 18.59 -1.95
C ALA A 184 9.38 18.49 -2.65
N LEU A 185 8.28 18.52 -1.87
CA LEU A 185 6.89 18.41 -2.34
C LEU A 185 6.55 17.08 -3.05
N VAL A 186 7.47 16.14 -3.09
CA VAL A 186 7.30 14.81 -3.70
C VAL A 186 6.66 14.92 -5.09
N PRO A 187 7.41 15.33 -6.11
CA PRO A 187 6.90 15.45 -7.48
C PRO A 187 6.35 14.13 -8.00
N ILE A 188 5.31 14.20 -8.84
CA ILE A 188 4.67 13.04 -9.45
C ILE A 188 4.73 13.17 -10.96
N GLU A 189 5.28 12.16 -11.62
CA GLU A 189 5.29 12.02 -13.07
C GLU A 189 4.34 10.90 -13.48
N SER A 190 3.54 11.11 -14.53
CA SER A 190 2.59 10.12 -15.02
C SER A 190 3.07 9.48 -16.31
N LEU A 191 3.18 8.15 -16.32
CA LEU A 191 3.48 7.35 -17.51
C LEU A 191 2.23 6.57 -17.91
N LYS A 192 1.60 6.96 -19.01
CA LYS A 192 0.45 6.25 -19.58
C LYS A 192 0.92 5.17 -20.54
N MET A 193 0.39 3.96 -20.38
CA MET A 193 0.70 2.84 -21.26
C MET A 193 -0.32 2.79 -22.40
N LYS A 194 0.18 2.43 -23.60
CA LYS A 194 -0.71 2.15 -24.75
C LYS A 194 -1.36 0.78 -24.63
N ASP A 195 -0.60 -0.17 -24.08
CA ASP A 195 -0.99 -1.57 -23.91
C ASP A 195 -1.17 -1.93 -22.45
N ALA A 196 -1.76 -3.10 -22.20
CA ALA A 196 -1.87 -3.65 -20.85
C ALA A 196 -0.48 -3.86 -20.23
N ALA A 197 -0.26 -3.30 -19.03
CA ALA A 197 0.96 -3.51 -18.26
C ALA A 197 0.78 -4.69 -17.31
N HIS A 198 1.62 -5.71 -17.47
CA HIS A 198 1.56 -6.98 -16.72
C HIS A 198 2.43 -6.94 -15.48
N ALA A 199 3.70 -6.51 -15.62
CA ALA A 199 4.66 -6.46 -14.53
C ALA A 199 5.44 -5.16 -14.51
N PHE A 200 5.98 -4.84 -13.34
CA PHE A 200 6.84 -3.69 -13.08
C PHE A 200 7.96 -4.09 -12.13
N ALA A 201 9.18 -3.63 -12.39
CA ALA A 201 10.30 -3.80 -11.48
C ALA A 201 11.24 -2.60 -11.52
N TRP A 202 11.70 -2.18 -10.34
CA TRP A 202 12.78 -1.22 -10.20
C TRP A 202 14.15 -1.87 -10.41
N GLU A 203 15.08 -1.13 -10.97
CA GLU A 203 16.50 -1.43 -10.86
C GLU A 203 16.94 -1.31 -9.38
N PRO A 204 17.60 -2.34 -8.80
CA PRO A 204 17.85 -2.36 -7.35
C PRO A 204 18.70 -1.18 -6.83
N ASN A 205 19.70 -0.74 -7.58
CA ASN A 205 20.68 0.26 -7.14
C ASN A 205 20.75 1.50 -8.02
N GLY A 206 19.81 1.69 -8.93
CA GLY A 206 19.88 2.75 -9.91
C GLY A 206 18.67 3.67 -9.90
N HIS A 207 18.32 4.13 -11.07
CA HIS A 207 17.22 5.06 -11.31
C HIS A 207 16.29 4.57 -12.43
N ARG A 208 16.49 3.33 -12.90
CA ARG A 208 15.76 2.75 -14.01
C ARG A 208 14.68 1.80 -13.52
N PHE A 209 13.72 1.54 -14.39
CA PHE A 209 12.70 0.51 -14.17
C PHE A 209 12.30 -0.14 -15.48
N GLY A 210 11.82 -1.37 -15.39
CA GLY A 210 11.29 -2.13 -16.50
C GLY A 210 9.79 -2.36 -16.36
N VAL A 211 9.11 -2.34 -17.48
CA VAL A 211 7.68 -2.65 -17.58
C VAL A 211 7.47 -3.73 -18.63
N VAL A 212 6.84 -4.83 -18.23
CA VAL A 212 6.35 -5.85 -19.16
C VAL A 212 4.93 -5.45 -19.59
N HIS A 213 4.71 -5.28 -20.88
CA HIS A 213 3.42 -4.84 -21.42
C HIS A 213 3.11 -5.51 -22.77
N GLY A 214 1.91 -5.31 -23.28
CA GLY A 214 1.50 -5.82 -24.58
C GLY A 214 0.26 -6.71 -24.51
N HIS A 215 -0.13 -7.27 -25.66
CA HIS A 215 -1.29 -8.15 -25.79
C HIS A 215 -0.88 -9.55 -26.25
N GLY A 216 -1.61 -10.55 -25.78
CA GLY A 216 -1.44 -11.96 -26.20
C GLY A 216 -0.17 -12.62 -25.67
N ILE A 217 0.37 -13.55 -26.47
CA ILE A 217 1.45 -14.46 -26.07
C ILE A 217 2.87 -13.91 -26.25
N LYS A 218 3.01 -12.70 -26.81
CA LYS A 218 4.32 -12.05 -27.04
C LYS A 218 4.38 -10.70 -26.33
N PRO A 219 4.64 -10.69 -25.01
CA PRO A 219 4.81 -9.44 -24.28
C PRO A 219 6.08 -8.72 -24.72
N SER A 220 6.05 -7.40 -24.64
CA SER A 220 7.20 -6.52 -24.82
C SER A 220 7.72 -6.06 -23.47
N VAL A 221 9.01 -5.73 -23.41
CA VAL A 221 9.64 -5.12 -22.23
C VAL A 221 10.17 -3.76 -22.63
N SER A 222 9.76 -2.73 -21.88
CA SER A 222 10.28 -1.36 -22.05
C SER A 222 11.05 -0.94 -20.79
N PHE A 223 12.16 -0.24 -20.99
CA PHE A 223 12.97 0.30 -19.92
C PHE A 223 12.88 1.82 -19.90
N TYR A 224 12.78 2.37 -18.71
CA TYR A 224 12.61 3.79 -18.42
C TYR A 224 13.63 4.26 -17.41
N SER A 225 13.84 5.58 -17.34
CA SER A 225 14.75 6.22 -16.39
C SER A 225 14.05 7.35 -15.64
N MET A 226 14.33 7.47 -14.35
CA MET A 226 13.89 8.60 -13.52
C MET A 226 14.84 9.81 -13.61
N LEU A 227 15.97 9.70 -14.33
CA LEU A 227 16.81 10.85 -14.59
C LEU A 227 16.13 11.76 -15.63
N ASN A 228 16.12 13.05 -15.36
CA ASN A 228 15.74 14.03 -16.34
C ASN A 228 16.73 13.96 -17.52
N LYS A 229 16.23 14.08 -18.75
CA LYS A 229 17.14 14.27 -19.88
C LYS A 229 17.93 15.56 -19.61
N ALA A 230 19.24 15.49 -19.71
CA ALA A 230 20.08 16.68 -19.66
C ALA A 230 19.62 17.64 -20.79
N GLY A 231 18.95 18.73 -20.43
CA GLY A 231 18.38 19.69 -21.39
C GLY A 231 17.19 20.49 -20.89
N ASP A 232 16.51 20.05 -19.83
CA ASP A 232 15.42 20.79 -19.19
C ASP A 232 15.96 21.44 -17.90
N ALA A 233 16.74 22.49 -18.04
CA ALA A 233 17.14 23.44 -17.00
C ALA A 233 16.42 24.76 -17.22
#